data_da14b82517a442e42ac994d5b608f5c1
#
_entry.id   da14b82517a442e42ac994d5b608f5c1
#
_cell.length_a   1.000
_cell.length_b   1.000
_cell.length_c   1.000
_cell.angle_alpha   90.00
_cell.angle_beta   90.00
_cell.angle_gamma   90.00
#
_symmetry.space_group_name_H-M   'P 1'
#
loop_
_entity.id
_entity.type
_entity.pdbx_description
1 polymer ?
#
loop_
_entity_poly.entity_id
_entity_poly.type
_entity_poly.pdbx_seq_one_letter_code
_entity_poly.pdbx_strand_id
1 'polypeptide(L)'
;MDDTLLKYDSVEISFNGNPVVHNISFSLHPGEILGLVGESGSGKSTLIKAAMGLLGDNGLVTKGDITYKGKNLVDMSEHELKSIRGAEIGMIFQDAGASLCPIQTIGHQIYESMAAHQKITKAEAKQKALDLFGKLNFQEPERIWDSYPFEMSGGMNQRVGICISMLQHPSLLLADEPTSALD
;
A
#
# COMPACT_ATOMS: atom_id res chain seq x y z
N MET A 1 20.83 -13.54 13.63
CA MET A 1 20.19 -13.42 12.30
C MET A 1 19.74 -11.98 12.20
N ASP A 2 19.99 -11.34 11.09
CA ASP A 2 19.51 -9.96 10.88
C ASP A 2 17.97 -10.01 10.78
N ASP A 3 17.29 -9.41 11.77
CA ASP A 3 15.81 -9.42 11.88
C ASP A 3 15.22 -8.19 11.15
N THR A 4 15.88 -7.73 10.10
CA THR A 4 15.45 -6.58 9.33
C THR A 4 14.30 -6.95 8.40
N LEU A 5 13.15 -6.27 8.55
CA LEU A 5 11.96 -6.46 7.71
C LEU A 5 12.11 -5.75 6.37
N LEU A 6 12.48 -4.46 6.40
CA LEU A 6 12.71 -3.61 5.23
C LEU A 6 14.00 -2.83 5.41
N LYS A 7 14.85 -2.79 4.39
CA LYS A 7 16.09 -2.00 4.39
C LYS A 7 16.23 -1.23 3.08
N TYR A 8 16.56 0.04 3.20
CA TYR A 8 17.11 0.86 2.12
C TYR A 8 18.61 1.00 2.38
N ASP A 9 19.43 0.80 1.35
CA ASP A 9 20.88 0.91 1.45
C ASP A 9 21.40 1.78 0.32
N SER A 10 21.79 3.02 0.66
CA SER A 10 22.38 4.01 -0.27
C SER A 10 21.53 4.27 -1.53
N VAL A 11 20.20 4.25 -1.37
CA VAL A 11 19.23 4.32 -2.48
C VAL A 11 19.25 5.70 -3.15
N GLU A 12 19.38 5.69 -4.47
CA GLU A 12 19.17 6.84 -5.35
C GLU A 12 18.05 6.52 -6.33
N ILE A 13 17.12 7.46 -6.53
CA ILE A 13 16.01 7.31 -7.47
C ILE A 13 16.04 8.46 -8.46
N SER A 14 15.93 8.13 -9.75
CA SER A 14 15.92 9.11 -10.84
C SER A 14 14.65 9.00 -11.67
N PHE A 15 14.20 10.13 -12.23
CA PHE A 15 13.16 10.19 -13.25
C PHE A 15 13.74 10.81 -14.51
N ASN A 16 13.58 10.15 -15.66
CA ASN A 16 14.20 10.57 -16.93
C ASN A 16 15.70 10.88 -16.80
N GLY A 17 16.42 10.12 -15.99
CA GLY A 17 17.84 10.33 -15.74
C GLY A 17 18.19 11.46 -14.75
N ASN A 18 17.19 12.19 -14.23
CA ASN A 18 17.42 13.23 -13.22
C ASN A 18 17.21 12.66 -11.82
N PRO A 19 18.25 12.66 -10.95
CA PRO A 19 18.11 12.19 -9.59
C PRO A 19 17.18 13.10 -8.77
N VAL A 20 16.23 12.47 -8.05
CA VAL A 20 15.26 13.17 -7.17
C VAL A 20 15.35 12.69 -5.72
N VAL A 21 15.93 11.51 -5.50
CA VAL A 21 16.23 10.98 -4.17
C VAL A 21 17.70 10.59 -4.15
N HIS A 22 18.42 11.01 -3.11
CA HIS A 22 19.87 10.88 -3.04
C HIS A 22 20.31 10.15 -1.78
N ASN A 23 21.00 9.02 -1.95
CA ASN A 23 21.73 8.31 -0.90
C ASN A 23 20.95 8.08 0.41
N ILE A 24 19.75 7.52 0.29
CA ILE A 24 18.90 7.23 1.43
C ILE A 24 19.20 5.84 1.98
N SER A 25 19.44 5.78 3.29
CA SER A 25 19.64 4.52 4.01
C SER A 25 18.89 4.53 5.31
N PHE A 26 18.12 3.47 5.55
CA PHE A 26 17.46 3.18 6.83
C PHE A 26 17.05 1.70 6.87
N SER A 27 16.72 1.22 8.06
CA SER A 27 16.15 -0.13 8.25
C SER A 27 14.91 -0.05 9.15
N LEU A 28 14.01 -1.00 8.95
CA LEU A 28 12.79 -1.20 9.74
C LEU A 28 12.74 -2.65 10.19
N HIS A 29 12.46 -2.87 11.48
CA HIS A 29 12.33 -4.20 12.07
C HIS A 29 10.86 -4.56 12.32
N PRO A 30 10.52 -5.84 12.51
CA PRO A 30 9.16 -6.24 12.86
C PRO A 30 8.64 -5.52 14.12
N GLY A 31 7.42 -5.01 14.04
CA GLY A 31 6.78 -4.27 15.15
C GLY A 31 7.18 -2.82 15.30
N GLU A 32 8.07 -2.30 14.44
CA GLU A 32 8.46 -0.89 14.43
C GLU A 32 7.54 -0.03 13.58
N ILE A 33 7.46 1.24 13.93
CA ILE A 33 6.83 2.31 13.14
C ILE A 33 7.89 3.33 12.80
N LEU A 34 8.13 3.54 11.51
CA LEU A 34 9.07 4.54 10.99
C LEU A 34 8.32 5.69 10.31
N GLY A 35 8.52 6.91 10.77
CA GLY A 35 7.98 8.10 10.15
C GLY A 35 9.00 8.75 9.19
N LEU A 36 8.60 8.93 7.93
CA LEU A 36 9.35 9.72 6.93
C LEU A 36 8.81 11.15 6.94
N VAL A 37 9.65 12.10 7.39
CA VAL A 37 9.27 13.52 7.51
C VAL A 37 10.11 14.35 6.54
N GLY A 38 9.49 15.35 5.93
CA GLY A 38 10.14 16.28 5.01
C GLY A 38 9.13 17.17 4.31
N GLU A 39 9.61 18.20 3.64
CA GLU A 39 8.78 19.15 2.89
C GLU A 39 8.01 18.46 1.74
N SER A 40 6.98 19.14 1.22
CA SER A 40 6.28 18.67 0.01
C SER A 40 7.28 18.62 -1.15
N GLY A 41 7.23 17.52 -1.92
CA GLY A 41 8.17 17.30 -3.04
C GLY A 41 9.54 16.76 -2.64
N SER A 42 9.82 16.48 -1.35
CA SER A 42 11.13 15.94 -0.92
C SER A 42 11.38 14.47 -1.26
N GLY A 43 10.45 13.79 -1.95
CA GLY A 43 10.63 12.41 -2.41
C GLY A 43 10.07 11.33 -1.46
N LYS A 44 9.30 11.68 -0.41
CA LYS A 44 8.70 10.70 0.53
C LYS A 44 7.84 9.64 -0.19
N SER A 45 6.87 10.10 -0.98
CA SER A 45 6.01 9.22 -1.77
C SER A 45 6.80 8.40 -2.79
N THR A 46 7.88 8.97 -3.33
CA THR A 46 8.78 8.29 -4.26
C THR A 46 9.50 7.12 -3.59
N LEU A 47 9.99 7.30 -2.36
CA LEU A 47 10.61 6.22 -1.57
C LEU A 47 9.61 5.08 -1.33
N ILE A 48 8.40 5.40 -0.87
CA ILE A 48 7.37 4.40 -0.61
C ILE A 48 7.02 3.63 -1.90
N LYS A 49 6.83 4.34 -3.01
CA LYS A 49 6.52 3.74 -4.32
C LYS A 49 7.66 2.88 -4.86
N ALA A 50 8.92 3.23 -4.57
CA ALA A 50 10.08 2.45 -4.97
C ALA A 50 10.06 1.03 -4.36
N ALA A 51 9.73 0.88 -3.07
CA ALA A 51 9.59 -0.43 -2.44
C ALA A 51 8.47 -1.28 -3.04
N MET A 52 7.49 -0.63 -3.66
CA MET A 52 6.39 -1.33 -4.34
C MET A 52 6.67 -1.56 -5.84
N GLY A 53 7.80 -1.09 -6.38
CA GLY A 53 8.05 -1.10 -7.82
C GLY A 53 7.02 -0.26 -8.60
N LEU A 54 6.51 0.84 -8.02
CA LEU A 54 5.44 1.69 -8.57
C LEU A 54 5.97 3.08 -8.96
N LEU A 55 7.21 3.17 -9.42
CA LEU A 55 7.80 4.44 -9.85
C LEU A 55 7.27 4.94 -11.21
N GLY A 56 6.54 4.08 -11.96
CA GLY A 56 6.10 4.37 -13.33
C GLY A 56 7.22 4.20 -14.36
N ASP A 57 6.88 4.41 -15.64
CA ASP A 57 7.75 4.09 -16.78
C ASP A 57 9.08 4.88 -16.80
N ASN A 58 9.10 6.05 -16.19
CA ASN A 58 10.24 6.97 -16.22
C ASN A 58 11.07 6.98 -14.93
N GLY A 59 10.63 6.23 -13.89
CA GLY A 59 11.27 6.19 -12.58
C GLY A 59 12.08 4.92 -12.37
N LEU A 60 13.30 5.06 -11.90
CA LEU A 60 14.21 3.92 -11.64
C LEU A 60 14.98 4.14 -10.34
N VAL A 61 15.23 3.05 -9.61
CA VAL A 61 16.26 3.00 -8.59
C VAL A 61 17.58 2.89 -9.34
N THR A 62 18.39 3.95 -9.30
CA THR A 62 19.65 4.04 -10.08
C THR A 62 20.86 3.60 -9.30
N LYS A 63 20.80 3.61 -7.96
CA LYS A 63 21.83 3.10 -7.07
C LYS A 63 21.22 2.55 -5.79
N GLY A 64 21.97 1.68 -5.13
CA GLY A 64 21.58 1.07 -3.87
C GLY A 64 20.52 -0.01 -4.01
N ASP A 65 20.16 -0.56 -2.87
CA ASP A 65 19.25 -1.71 -2.79
C ASP A 65 18.07 -1.41 -1.86
N ILE A 66 16.92 -1.97 -2.18
CA ILE A 66 15.75 -2.01 -1.31
C ILE A 66 15.45 -3.47 -1.01
N THR A 67 15.73 -3.92 0.20
CA THR A 67 15.53 -5.32 0.58
C THR A 67 14.35 -5.49 1.52
N TYR A 68 13.52 -6.49 1.25
CA TYR A 68 12.41 -6.92 2.09
C TYR A 68 12.61 -8.38 2.47
N LYS A 69 12.67 -8.68 3.78
CA LYS A 69 12.97 -10.02 4.30
C LYS A 69 14.20 -10.67 3.61
N GLY A 70 15.23 -9.87 3.36
CA GLY A 70 16.48 -10.29 2.74
C GLY A 70 16.44 -10.47 1.22
N LYS A 71 15.33 -10.17 0.54
CA LYS A 71 15.21 -10.21 -0.93
C LYS A 71 15.25 -8.80 -1.49
N ASN A 72 16.07 -8.55 -2.51
CA ASN A 72 16.15 -7.24 -3.16
C ASN A 72 14.93 -7.01 -4.06
N LEU A 73 14.10 -6.03 -3.71
CA LEU A 73 12.89 -5.68 -4.45
C LEU A 73 13.20 -5.03 -5.81
N VAL A 74 14.37 -4.38 -5.93
CA VAL A 74 14.78 -3.69 -7.17
C VAL A 74 15.01 -4.68 -8.31
N ASP A 75 15.49 -5.88 -7.99
CA ASP A 75 15.82 -6.93 -8.96
C ASP A 75 14.64 -7.86 -9.26
N MET A 76 13.52 -7.71 -8.54
CA MET A 76 12.36 -8.58 -8.73
C MET A 76 11.65 -8.29 -10.04
N SER A 77 11.26 -9.35 -10.72
CA SER A 77 10.34 -9.27 -11.85
C SER A 77 8.94 -8.80 -11.41
N GLU A 78 8.17 -8.25 -12.36
CA GLU A 78 6.79 -7.83 -12.07
C GLU A 78 5.91 -8.98 -11.55
N HIS A 79 6.18 -10.22 -12.00
CA HIS A 79 5.47 -11.41 -11.50
C HIS A 79 5.78 -11.67 -10.01
N GLU A 80 7.02 -11.53 -9.59
CA GLU A 80 7.43 -11.68 -8.19
C GLU A 80 6.88 -10.55 -7.33
N LEU A 81 6.95 -9.30 -7.79
CA LEU A 81 6.37 -8.16 -7.10
C LEU A 81 4.85 -8.31 -6.91
N LYS A 82 4.12 -8.82 -7.92
CA LYS A 82 2.68 -9.10 -7.79
C LYS A 82 2.37 -10.12 -6.70
N SER A 83 3.26 -11.07 -6.44
CA SER A 83 3.03 -12.08 -5.40
C SER A 83 3.11 -11.52 -3.98
N ILE A 84 3.85 -10.42 -3.79
CA ILE A 84 4.03 -9.77 -2.48
C ILE A 84 3.17 -8.52 -2.29
N ARG A 85 2.86 -7.79 -3.37
CA ARG A 85 1.96 -6.62 -3.30
C ARG A 85 0.58 -7.07 -2.82
N GLY A 86 0.05 -6.41 -1.80
CA GLY A 86 -1.23 -6.71 -1.18
C GLY A 86 -1.22 -7.91 -0.22
N ALA A 87 -0.44 -8.94 -0.47
CA ALA A 87 -0.34 -10.12 0.39
C ALA A 87 0.63 -9.91 1.57
N GLU A 88 1.85 -9.47 1.29
CA GLU A 88 2.90 -9.27 2.29
C GLU A 88 3.19 -7.80 2.56
N ILE A 89 3.07 -6.95 1.55
CA ILE A 89 3.26 -5.50 1.64
C ILE A 89 1.95 -4.82 1.24
N GLY A 90 1.26 -4.21 2.20
CA GLY A 90 0.10 -3.36 1.97
C GLY A 90 0.52 -1.92 1.71
N MET A 91 -0.28 -1.18 0.94
CA MET A 91 -0.05 0.26 0.71
C MET A 91 -1.34 1.06 0.88
N ILE A 92 -1.26 2.12 1.69
CA ILE A 92 -2.30 3.13 1.82
C ILE A 92 -1.88 4.33 0.97
N PHE A 93 -2.68 4.64 -0.04
CA PHE A 93 -2.44 5.77 -0.95
C PHE A 93 -2.99 7.07 -0.36
N GLN A 94 -2.36 8.19 -0.70
CA GLN A 94 -2.78 9.53 -0.30
C GLN A 94 -4.22 9.84 -0.73
N ASP A 95 -4.60 9.44 -1.94
CA ASP A 95 -5.97 9.52 -2.46
C ASP A 95 -6.52 8.13 -2.73
N ALA A 96 -7.17 7.55 -1.72
CA ALA A 96 -7.80 6.24 -1.87
C ALA A 96 -8.99 6.28 -2.85
N GLY A 97 -9.71 7.42 -2.94
CA GLY A 97 -10.82 7.57 -3.87
C GLY A 97 -10.38 7.39 -5.33
N ALA A 98 -9.24 7.95 -5.70
CA ALA A 98 -8.66 7.79 -7.03
C ALA A 98 -8.15 6.37 -7.32
N SER A 99 -7.86 5.58 -6.29
CA SER A 99 -7.40 4.18 -6.44
C SER A 99 -8.54 3.18 -6.55
N LEU A 100 -9.78 3.57 -6.22
CA LEU A 100 -10.96 2.72 -6.30
C LEU A 100 -11.61 2.80 -7.69
N CYS A 101 -12.06 1.65 -8.21
CA CYS A 101 -12.80 1.59 -9.46
C CYS A 101 -14.22 2.16 -9.28
N PRO A 102 -14.60 3.29 -9.95
CA PRO A 102 -15.86 3.96 -9.67
C PRO A 102 -17.10 3.18 -10.12
N ILE A 103 -16.94 2.23 -11.04
CA ILE A 103 -18.04 1.45 -11.62
C ILE A 103 -18.23 0.06 -10.97
N GLN A 104 -17.47 -0.22 -9.90
CA GLN A 104 -17.58 -1.46 -9.14
C GLN A 104 -17.93 -1.15 -7.69
N THR A 105 -18.73 -2.02 -7.07
CA THR A 105 -19.01 -1.90 -5.63
C THR A 105 -17.77 -2.16 -4.80
N ILE A 106 -17.74 -1.59 -3.61
CA ILE A 106 -16.64 -1.80 -2.65
C ILE A 106 -16.44 -3.29 -2.35
N GLY A 107 -17.52 -4.01 -2.13
CA GLY A 107 -17.47 -5.44 -1.85
C GLY A 107 -16.89 -6.27 -3.00
N HIS A 108 -17.13 -5.86 -4.24
CA HIS A 108 -16.54 -6.52 -5.41
C HIS A 108 -15.03 -6.33 -5.44
N GLN A 109 -14.56 -5.09 -5.26
CA GLN A 109 -13.14 -4.74 -5.26
C GLN A 109 -12.38 -5.41 -4.11
N ILE A 110 -12.99 -5.47 -2.92
CA ILE A 110 -12.44 -6.20 -1.78
C ILE A 110 -12.30 -7.69 -2.11
N TYR A 111 -13.36 -8.30 -2.64
CA TYR A 111 -13.33 -9.72 -3.01
C TYR A 111 -12.25 -10.00 -4.05
N GLU A 112 -12.15 -9.21 -5.12
CA GLU A 112 -11.10 -9.36 -6.15
C GLU A 112 -9.69 -9.23 -5.56
N SER A 113 -9.46 -8.23 -4.71
CA SER A 113 -8.18 -8.03 -4.04
C SER A 113 -7.77 -9.24 -3.19
N MET A 114 -8.73 -9.83 -2.46
CA MET A 114 -8.46 -11.02 -1.66
C MET A 114 -8.29 -12.27 -2.50
N ALA A 115 -9.13 -12.47 -3.52
CA ALA A 115 -9.09 -13.64 -4.39
C ALA A 115 -7.84 -13.70 -5.27
N ALA A 116 -7.17 -12.56 -5.50
CA ALA A 116 -5.90 -12.50 -6.21
C ALA A 116 -4.76 -13.26 -5.50
N HIS A 117 -4.83 -13.42 -4.17
CA HIS A 117 -3.75 -13.99 -3.35
C HIS A 117 -4.14 -15.27 -2.61
N GLN A 118 -5.43 -15.57 -2.47
CA GLN A 118 -5.90 -16.74 -1.73
C GLN A 118 -7.21 -17.28 -2.31
N LYS A 119 -7.45 -18.57 -2.11
CA LYS A 119 -8.75 -19.14 -2.39
C LYS A 119 -9.74 -18.71 -1.31
N ILE A 120 -10.70 -17.89 -1.65
CA ILE A 120 -11.70 -17.36 -0.74
C ILE A 120 -13.06 -17.24 -1.44
N THR A 121 -14.13 -17.51 -0.73
CA THR A 121 -15.49 -17.26 -1.23
C THR A 121 -15.89 -15.80 -1.00
N LYS A 122 -16.85 -15.31 -1.79
CA LYS A 122 -17.40 -13.95 -1.61
C LYS A 122 -18.01 -13.74 -0.22
N ALA A 123 -18.63 -14.78 0.35
CA ALA A 123 -19.21 -14.74 1.69
C ALA A 123 -18.13 -14.58 2.79
N GLU A 124 -17.02 -15.32 2.69
CA GLU A 124 -15.90 -15.20 3.62
C GLU A 124 -15.21 -13.85 3.51
N ALA A 125 -15.03 -13.34 2.27
CA ALA A 125 -14.46 -12.02 2.04
C ALA A 125 -15.35 -10.92 2.64
N LYS A 126 -16.68 -11.03 2.46
CA LYS A 126 -17.67 -10.11 3.06
C LYS A 126 -17.55 -10.10 4.58
N GLN A 127 -17.55 -11.27 5.22
CA GLN A 127 -17.47 -11.34 6.69
C GLN A 127 -16.19 -10.66 7.22
N LYS A 128 -15.02 -10.94 6.63
CA LYS A 128 -13.76 -10.29 7.01
C LYS A 128 -13.79 -8.77 6.82
N ALA A 129 -14.39 -8.32 5.73
CA ALA A 129 -14.53 -6.89 5.44
C ALA A 129 -15.44 -6.20 6.46
N LEU A 130 -16.60 -6.79 6.78
CA LEU A 130 -17.54 -6.23 7.76
C LEU A 130 -16.90 -6.12 9.15
N ASP A 131 -16.15 -7.13 9.58
CA ASP A 131 -15.42 -7.11 10.85
C ASP A 131 -14.41 -5.95 10.90
N LEU A 132 -13.70 -5.70 9.79
CA LEU A 132 -12.73 -4.61 9.72
C LEU A 132 -13.42 -3.25 9.57
N PHE A 133 -14.50 -3.15 8.83
CA PHE A 133 -15.34 -1.94 8.76
C PHE A 133 -15.84 -1.52 10.14
N GLY A 134 -16.26 -2.49 10.97
CA GLY A 134 -16.62 -2.21 12.36
C GLY A 134 -15.47 -1.59 13.17
N LYS A 135 -14.24 -2.13 13.03
CA LYS A 135 -13.04 -1.58 13.67
C LYS A 135 -12.66 -0.19 13.16
N LEU A 136 -12.98 0.12 11.91
CA LEU A 136 -12.76 1.43 11.28
C LEU A 136 -13.93 2.40 11.50
N ASN A 137 -14.85 2.08 12.43
CA ASN A 137 -15.98 2.90 12.83
C ASN A 137 -16.95 3.26 11.69
N PHE A 138 -17.18 2.36 10.75
CA PHE A 138 -18.30 2.50 9.83
C PHE A 138 -19.63 2.19 10.55
N GLN A 139 -20.60 3.10 10.47
CA GLN A 139 -21.89 2.94 11.13
C GLN A 139 -22.77 1.85 10.48
N GLU A 140 -22.66 1.69 9.16
CA GLU A 140 -23.48 0.76 8.35
C GLU A 140 -22.57 -0.11 7.46
N PRO A 141 -21.81 -1.07 8.05
CA PRO A 141 -20.82 -1.89 7.30
C PRO A 141 -21.40 -2.63 6.09
N GLU A 142 -22.63 -3.16 6.22
CA GLU A 142 -23.33 -3.87 5.13
C GLU A 142 -23.59 -2.95 3.94
N ARG A 143 -24.04 -1.72 4.20
CA ARG A 143 -24.27 -0.71 3.17
C ARG A 143 -22.99 -0.35 2.44
N ILE A 144 -21.87 -0.18 3.18
CA ILE A 144 -20.55 0.11 2.57
C ILE A 144 -20.13 -0.99 1.61
N TRP A 145 -20.34 -2.25 1.97
CA TRP A 145 -20.03 -3.38 1.10
C TRP A 145 -20.76 -3.29 -0.26
N ASP A 146 -22.01 -2.86 -0.26
CA ASP A 146 -22.85 -2.77 -1.46
C ASP A 146 -22.78 -1.40 -2.17
N SER A 147 -22.08 -0.39 -1.58
CA SER A 147 -21.93 0.95 -2.13
C SER A 147 -20.87 1.03 -3.22
N TYR A 148 -20.99 2.06 -4.07
CA TYR A 148 -19.96 2.48 -5.02
C TYR A 148 -19.09 3.60 -4.42
N PRO A 149 -17.84 3.80 -4.88
CA PRO A 149 -16.96 4.86 -4.36
C PRO A 149 -17.58 6.27 -4.44
N PHE A 150 -18.32 6.58 -5.49
CA PHE A 150 -18.94 7.91 -5.67
C PHE A 150 -20.12 8.19 -4.72
N GLU A 151 -20.65 7.18 -4.04
CA GLU A 151 -21.72 7.31 -3.04
C GLU A 151 -21.17 7.65 -1.64
N MET A 152 -19.84 7.71 -1.49
CA MET A 152 -19.16 7.89 -0.21
C MET A 152 -18.36 9.19 -0.17
N SER A 153 -18.14 9.71 1.04
CA SER A 153 -17.25 10.85 1.25
C SER A 153 -15.77 10.47 1.05
N GLY A 154 -14.91 11.47 0.88
CA GLY A 154 -13.46 11.25 0.78
C GLY A 154 -12.89 10.47 1.97
N GLY A 155 -13.29 10.83 3.20
CA GLY A 155 -12.88 10.12 4.41
C GLY A 155 -13.40 8.67 4.48
N MET A 156 -14.60 8.39 3.94
CA MET A 156 -15.11 7.03 3.83
C MET A 156 -14.29 6.22 2.83
N ASN A 157 -14.00 6.78 1.65
CA ASN A 157 -13.15 6.14 0.64
C ASN A 157 -11.74 5.88 1.19
N GLN A 158 -11.17 6.82 1.96
CA GLN A 158 -9.87 6.63 2.61
C GLN A 158 -9.90 5.46 3.59
N ARG A 159 -10.93 5.36 4.44
CA ARG A 159 -11.09 4.22 5.36
C ARG A 159 -11.30 2.89 4.63
N VAL A 160 -11.98 2.88 3.49
CA VAL A 160 -12.09 1.70 2.61
C VAL A 160 -10.72 1.32 2.04
N GLY A 161 -9.93 2.27 1.57
CA GLY A 161 -8.56 2.03 1.11
C GLY A 161 -7.67 1.43 2.20
N ILE A 162 -7.77 1.94 3.44
CA ILE A 162 -7.10 1.36 4.61
C ILE A 162 -7.57 -0.08 4.83
N CYS A 163 -8.89 -0.33 4.77
CA CYS A 163 -9.45 -1.68 4.91
C CYS A 163 -8.85 -2.64 3.88
N ILE A 164 -8.87 -2.30 2.59
CA ILE A 164 -8.32 -3.14 1.52
C ILE A 164 -6.84 -3.45 1.77
N SER A 165 -6.06 -2.45 2.18
CA SER A 165 -4.63 -2.61 2.44
C SER A 165 -4.31 -3.53 3.63
N MET A 166 -5.25 -3.70 4.58
CA MET A 166 -5.07 -4.48 5.80
C MET A 166 -5.71 -5.87 5.77
N LEU A 167 -6.62 -6.15 4.84
CA LEU A 167 -7.41 -7.40 4.81
C LEU A 167 -6.59 -8.68 4.67
N GLN A 168 -5.44 -8.60 4.04
CA GLN A 168 -4.51 -9.73 3.88
C GLN A 168 -3.56 -9.89 5.06
N HIS A 169 -3.65 -9.04 6.10
CA HIS A 169 -2.72 -9.01 7.23
C HIS A 169 -1.25 -8.90 6.80
N PRO A 170 -0.89 -7.89 5.99
CA PRO A 170 0.47 -7.76 5.48
C PRO A 170 1.48 -7.60 6.61
N SER A 171 2.70 -8.13 6.41
CA SER A 171 3.80 -7.98 7.37
C SER A 171 4.38 -6.56 7.39
N LEU A 172 4.22 -5.82 6.28
CA LEU A 172 4.64 -4.43 6.12
C LEU A 172 3.47 -3.60 5.58
N LEU A 173 3.20 -2.47 6.23
CA LEU A 173 2.22 -1.49 5.75
C LEU A 173 2.95 -0.19 5.41
N LEU A 174 2.92 0.19 4.15
CA LEU A 174 3.40 1.46 3.65
C LEU A 174 2.24 2.46 3.61
N ALA A 175 2.44 3.67 4.12
CA ALA A 175 1.37 4.67 4.17
C ALA A 175 1.87 6.02 3.67
N ASP A 176 1.24 6.52 2.60
CA ASP A 176 1.53 7.82 2.00
C ASP A 176 0.43 8.80 2.41
N GLU A 177 0.73 9.68 3.37
CA GLU A 177 -0.21 10.66 3.95
C GLU A 177 -1.59 10.06 4.31
N PRO A 178 -1.67 8.97 5.09
CA PRO A 178 -2.88 8.15 5.24
C PRO A 178 -4.06 8.87 5.89
N THR A 179 -3.84 10.03 6.50
CA THR A 179 -4.85 10.80 7.23
C THR A 179 -5.26 12.09 6.52
N SER A 180 -4.74 12.38 5.33
CA SER A 180 -4.99 13.64 4.62
C SER A 180 -6.47 13.90 4.28
N ALA A 181 -7.29 12.85 4.17
CA ALA A 181 -8.73 12.94 3.91
C ALA A 181 -9.59 12.59 5.16
N LEU A 182 -8.97 12.39 6.32
CA LEU A 182 -9.67 12.09 7.58
C LEU A 182 -9.77 13.37 8.41
N ASP A 183 -10.97 13.65 8.94
CA ASP A 183 -11.23 14.76 9.90
C ASP A 183 -10.75 14.41 11.32
#